data_10a0d593e91aa366cf3ee3b9ae345c0b
#
_entry.id   10a0d593e91aa366cf3ee3b9ae345c0b
#
_cell.length_a   1.000
_cell.length_b   1.000
_cell.length_c   1.000
_cell.angle_alpha   90.00
_cell.angle_beta   90.00
_cell.angle_gamma   90.00
#
_symmetry.space_group_name_H-M   'P 1'
#
loop_
_entity.id
_entity.type
_entity.pdbx_description
1 polymer ?
#
loop_
_entity_poly.entity_id
_entity_poly.type
_entity_poly.pdbx_seq_one_letter_code
_entity_poly.pdbx_strand_id
1 'polypeptide(L)'
;MKIYKNIIINLLYFFLILHNGAANENLDKVDKISKNLRCLICQGQSVYDSQSDFALSIKQLIKIKISEGNEDKEIYEYLKSKYGDWIMYEPELDKKTILLWILPLILFIFGGLLIYKKAFIRYE
;
A
#
# COMPACT_ATOMS: atom_id res chain seq x y z
N MET A 1 39.11 1.91 40.65
CA MET A 1 38.97 2.91 39.58
C MET A 1 38.82 2.35 38.16
N LYS A 2 39.48 1.24 37.78
CA LYS A 2 39.37 0.67 36.41
C LYS A 2 37.99 0.04 36.10
N ILE A 3 37.33 -0.54 37.08
CA ILE A 3 36.03 -1.22 36.93
C ILE A 3 34.91 -0.21 36.61
N TYR A 4 34.86 0.93 37.29
CA TYR A 4 33.88 1.98 37.03
C TYR A 4 34.01 2.57 35.61
N LYS A 5 35.22 2.71 35.11
CA LYS A 5 35.48 3.22 33.77
C LYS A 5 34.92 2.29 32.70
N ASN A 6 35.08 0.96 32.87
CA ASN A 6 34.55 -0.02 31.94
C ASN A 6 33.01 -0.11 31.99
N ILE A 7 32.40 0.06 33.17
CA ILE A 7 30.94 0.09 33.33
C ILE A 7 30.34 1.31 32.62
N ILE A 8 30.94 2.48 32.80
CA ILE A 8 30.50 3.72 32.15
C ILE A 8 30.62 3.63 30.63
N ILE A 9 31.70 3.06 30.10
CA ILE A 9 31.91 2.86 28.67
C ILE A 9 30.86 1.89 28.09
N ASN A 10 30.57 0.77 28.76
CA ASN A 10 29.54 -0.16 28.33
C ASN A 10 28.12 0.45 28.38
N LEU A 11 27.84 1.25 29.39
CA LEU A 11 26.57 1.96 29.55
C LEU A 11 26.37 3.03 28.47
N LEU A 12 27.44 3.75 28.14
CA LEU A 12 27.45 4.73 27.04
C LEU A 12 27.27 4.05 25.66
N TYR A 13 27.94 2.90 25.46
CA TYR A 13 27.81 2.12 24.23
C TYR A 13 26.40 1.53 24.07
N PHE A 14 25.79 1.06 25.16
CA PHE A 14 24.41 0.59 25.19
C PHE A 14 23.41 1.71 24.88
N PHE A 15 23.64 2.92 25.38
CA PHE A 15 22.81 4.09 25.11
C PHE A 15 22.91 4.56 23.65
N LEU A 16 24.09 4.46 23.04
CA LEU A 16 24.32 4.76 21.61
C LEU A 16 23.59 3.79 20.68
N ILE A 17 23.48 2.51 21.04
CA ILE A 17 22.77 1.49 20.25
C ILE A 17 21.26 1.75 20.30
N LEU A 18 20.71 2.17 21.41
CA LEU A 18 19.27 2.47 21.55
C LEU A 18 18.82 3.70 20.72
N HIS A 19 19.74 4.60 20.39
CA HIS A 19 19.41 5.83 19.63
C HIS A 19 19.27 5.61 18.12
N ASN A 20 19.70 4.46 17.58
CA ASN A 20 19.68 4.19 16.13
C ASN A 20 18.38 3.54 15.63
N GLY A 21 17.40 3.22 16.51
CA GLY A 21 16.19 2.51 16.13
C GLY A 21 15.14 3.35 15.39
N ALA A 22 15.03 4.65 15.69
CA ALA A 22 13.93 5.48 15.19
C ALA A 22 14.06 5.91 13.72
N ALA A 23 15.28 5.98 13.19
CA ALA A 23 15.51 6.41 11.81
C ALA A 23 15.15 5.32 10.78
N ASN A 24 15.26 4.04 11.11
CA ASN A 24 14.92 2.93 10.23
C ASN A 24 13.40 2.72 10.11
N GLU A 25 12.65 2.89 11.18
CA GLU A 25 11.20 2.67 11.17
C GLU A 25 10.46 3.61 10.21
N ASN A 26 10.87 4.87 10.14
CA ASN A 26 10.26 5.85 9.24
C ASN A 26 10.59 5.55 7.76
N LEU A 27 11.79 5.05 7.45
CA LEU A 27 12.16 4.65 6.10
C LEU A 27 11.37 3.42 5.66
N ASP A 28 11.22 2.42 6.53
CA ASP A 28 10.44 1.22 6.25
C ASP A 28 8.96 1.55 5.99
N LYS A 29 8.38 2.53 6.70
CA LYS A 29 7.02 3.02 6.44
C LYS A 29 6.90 3.72 5.10
N VAL A 30 7.85 4.60 4.74
CA VAL A 30 7.86 5.25 3.42
C VAL A 30 7.92 4.21 2.31
N ASP A 31 8.79 3.22 2.44
CA ASP A 31 8.95 2.15 1.46
C ASP A 31 7.68 1.31 1.32
N LYS A 32 7.07 0.92 2.44
CA LYS A 32 5.81 0.18 2.48
C LYS A 32 4.69 0.92 1.77
N ILE A 33 4.48 2.20 2.09
CA ILE A 33 3.45 3.03 1.46
C ILE A 33 3.75 3.21 -0.04
N SER A 34 5.01 3.47 -0.40
CA SER A 34 5.44 3.69 -1.79
C SER A 34 5.26 2.45 -2.69
N LYS A 35 5.37 1.23 -2.14
CA LYS A 35 5.11 -0.03 -2.86
C LYS A 35 3.65 -0.19 -3.24
N ASN A 36 2.72 0.35 -2.44
CA ASN A 36 1.28 0.27 -2.69
C ASN A 36 0.77 1.37 -3.62
N LEU A 37 1.63 2.27 -4.06
CA LEU A 37 1.29 3.40 -4.92
C LEU A 37 1.81 3.21 -6.34
N ARG A 38 0.96 3.50 -7.33
CA ARG A 38 1.34 3.53 -8.74
C ARG A 38 2.03 4.84 -9.08
N CYS A 39 3.12 4.75 -9.81
CA CYS A 39 3.69 5.90 -10.49
C CYS A 39 2.86 6.19 -11.75
N LEU A 40 2.08 7.28 -11.75
CA LEU A 40 1.12 7.60 -12.82
C LEU A 40 1.78 7.90 -14.18
N ILE A 41 3.06 8.28 -14.20
CA ILE A 41 3.82 8.63 -15.40
C ILE A 41 4.90 7.59 -15.77
N CYS A 42 5.00 6.48 -15.03
CA CYS A 42 6.12 5.52 -15.12
C CYS A 42 5.72 4.16 -15.71
N GLN A 43 4.77 4.09 -16.61
CA GLN A 43 4.36 2.87 -17.33
C GLN A 43 4.02 1.68 -16.40
N GLY A 44 3.32 1.93 -15.28
CA GLY A 44 2.83 0.90 -14.37
C GLY A 44 3.81 0.46 -13.27
N GLN A 45 4.96 1.10 -13.14
CA GLN A 45 5.86 0.87 -12.01
C GLN A 45 5.28 1.42 -10.71
N SER A 46 5.74 0.86 -9.58
CA SER A 46 5.43 1.43 -8.27
C SER A 46 6.18 2.76 -8.04
N VAL A 47 5.66 3.59 -7.15
CA VAL A 47 6.39 4.78 -6.68
C VAL A 47 7.71 4.34 -6.04
N TYR A 48 7.75 3.18 -5.39
CA TYR A 48 8.95 2.63 -4.77
C TYR A 48 10.06 2.37 -5.79
N ASP A 49 9.74 1.68 -6.89
CA ASP A 49 10.71 1.24 -7.91
C ASP A 49 11.11 2.37 -8.87
N SER A 50 10.31 3.42 -8.95
CA SER A 50 10.55 4.51 -9.88
C SER A 50 11.52 5.56 -9.33
N GLN A 51 12.35 6.08 -10.25
CA GLN A 51 13.29 7.19 -10.03
C GLN A 51 12.83 8.49 -10.72
N SER A 52 11.59 8.54 -11.21
CA SER A 52 11.04 9.74 -11.84
C SER A 52 10.88 10.88 -10.82
N ASP A 53 10.91 12.13 -11.30
CA ASP A 53 10.69 13.32 -10.45
C ASP A 53 9.35 13.25 -9.71
N PHE A 54 8.33 12.68 -10.37
CA PHE A 54 7.03 12.44 -9.75
C PHE A 54 7.15 11.46 -8.56
N ALA A 55 7.78 10.31 -8.77
CA ALA A 55 7.94 9.31 -7.72
C ALA A 55 8.77 9.84 -6.54
N LEU A 56 9.84 10.57 -6.82
CA LEU A 56 10.66 11.21 -5.79
C LEU A 56 9.86 12.24 -4.98
N SER A 57 9.04 13.06 -5.65
CA SER A 57 8.16 14.05 -5.01
C SER A 57 7.12 13.36 -4.10
N ILE A 58 6.54 12.25 -4.53
CA ILE A 58 5.57 11.48 -3.73
C ILE A 58 6.27 10.86 -2.51
N LYS A 59 7.46 10.25 -2.68
CA LYS A 59 8.24 9.70 -1.56
C LYS A 59 8.57 10.79 -0.51
N GLN A 60 8.94 11.98 -0.97
CA GLN A 60 9.21 13.10 -0.07
C GLN A 60 7.95 13.57 0.65
N LEU A 61 6.81 13.63 -0.03
CA LEU A 61 5.52 13.99 0.57
C LEU A 61 5.12 12.97 1.65
N ILE A 62 5.24 11.67 1.37
CA ILE A 62 4.97 10.60 2.33
C ILE A 62 5.86 10.77 3.57
N LYS A 63 7.15 11.03 3.37
CA LYS A 63 8.10 11.25 4.47
C LYS A 63 7.69 12.43 5.37
N ILE A 64 7.25 13.54 4.76
CA ILE A 64 6.75 14.71 5.51
C ILE A 64 5.50 14.33 6.29
N LYS A 65 4.54 13.65 5.68
CA LYS A 65 3.29 13.24 6.33
C LYS A 65 3.53 12.29 7.52
N ILE A 66 4.45 11.35 7.39
CA ILE A 66 4.86 10.47 8.50
C ILE A 66 5.51 11.30 9.63
N SER A 67 6.34 12.28 9.31
CA SER A 67 6.97 13.15 10.33
C SER A 67 5.96 14.07 11.03
N GLU A 68 4.83 14.39 10.39
CA GLU A 68 3.69 15.11 10.98
C GLU A 68 2.83 14.22 11.90
N GLY A 69 3.11 12.90 11.96
CA GLY A 69 2.38 11.94 12.77
C GLY A 69 1.11 11.38 12.14
N ASN A 70 0.91 11.57 10.83
CA ASN A 70 -0.23 10.99 10.13
C ASN A 70 -0.12 9.45 10.06
N GLU A 71 -1.26 8.77 10.17
CA GLU A 71 -1.36 7.32 9.97
C GLU A 71 -1.31 6.95 8.48
N ASP A 72 -0.91 5.71 8.18
CA ASP A 72 -0.83 5.17 6.81
C ASP A 72 -2.15 5.43 6.03
N LYS A 73 -3.30 5.23 6.70
CA LYS A 73 -4.62 5.42 6.11
C LYS A 73 -4.89 6.87 5.68
N GLU A 74 -4.54 7.83 6.54
CA GLU A 74 -4.70 9.25 6.26
C GLU A 74 -3.84 9.70 5.08
N ILE A 75 -2.63 9.13 4.98
CA ILE A 75 -1.72 9.38 3.86
C ILE A 75 -2.32 8.86 2.56
N TYR A 76 -2.89 7.65 2.54
CA TYR A 76 -3.57 7.11 1.37
C TYR A 76 -4.79 7.93 0.97
N GLU A 77 -5.64 8.34 1.91
CA GLU A 77 -6.81 9.19 1.64
C GLU A 77 -6.41 10.55 1.06
N TYR A 78 -5.35 11.16 1.60
CA TYR A 78 -4.80 12.39 1.08
C TYR A 78 -4.31 12.25 -0.37
N LEU A 79 -3.56 11.17 -0.66
CA LEU A 79 -3.04 10.92 -2.00
C LEU A 79 -4.18 10.63 -3.00
N LYS A 80 -5.19 9.87 -2.59
CA LYS A 80 -6.40 9.62 -3.39
C LYS A 80 -7.16 10.91 -3.69
N SER A 81 -7.35 11.78 -2.70
CA SER A 81 -8.04 13.04 -2.90
C SER A 81 -7.33 13.96 -3.89
N LYS A 82 -6.01 13.88 -3.97
CA LYS A 82 -5.18 14.75 -4.81
C LYS A 82 -4.91 14.19 -6.20
N TYR A 83 -4.75 12.87 -6.34
CA TYR A 83 -4.36 12.20 -7.58
C TYR A 83 -5.42 11.23 -8.12
N GLY A 84 -6.49 11.00 -7.37
CA GLY A 84 -7.56 10.05 -7.71
C GLY A 84 -7.26 8.62 -7.25
N ASP A 85 -8.27 7.75 -7.36
CA ASP A 85 -8.18 6.34 -6.92
C ASP A 85 -7.15 5.52 -7.72
N TRP A 86 -6.79 5.98 -8.91
CA TRP A 86 -5.82 5.34 -9.80
C TRP A 86 -4.40 5.27 -9.25
N ILE A 87 -4.08 6.07 -8.22
CA ILE A 87 -2.77 6.03 -7.57
C ILE A 87 -2.57 4.76 -6.74
N MET A 88 -3.65 4.06 -6.37
CA MET A 88 -3.57 2.83 -5.59
C MET A 88 -3.44 1.61 -6.51
N TYR A 89 -2.59 0.63 -6.10
CA TYR A 89 -2.52 -0.65 -6.80
C TYR A 89 -3.74 -1.53 -6.54
N GLU A 90 -4.20 -1.56 -5.29
CA GLU A 90 -5.37 -2.31 -4.91
C GLU A 90 -6.59 -1.38 -4.93
N PRO A 91 -7.55 -1.62 -5.86
CA PRO A 91 -8.81 -0.90 -5.84
C PRO A 91 -9.58 -1.28 -4.58
N GLU A 92 -10.00 -0.31 -3.82
CA GLU A 92 -10.93 -0.57 -2.72
C GLU A 92 -12.22 -1.19 -3.28
N LEU A 93 -12.74 -2.20 -2.58
CA LEU A 93 -14.04 -2.79 -2.88
C LEU A 93 -15.15 -1.78 -2.54
N ASP A 94 -15.30 -0.79 -3.38
CA ASP A 94 -16.39 0.19 -3.29
C ASP A 94 -17.68 -0.41 -3.90
N LYS A 95 -18.84 0.10 -3.47
CA LYS A 95 -20.16 -0.32 -3.97
C LYS A 95 -20.26 -0.29 -5.50
N LYS A 96 -19.53 0.60 -6.15
CA LYS A 96 -19.45 0.69 -7.61
C LYS A 96 -18.69 -0.48 -8.25
N THR A 97 -17.68 -0.98 -7.55
CA THR A 97 -16.82 -2.07 -8.05
C THR A 97 -17.44 -3.44 -7.81
N ILE A 98 -18.26 -3.59 -6.76
CA ILE A 98 -19.00 -4.83 -6.45
C ILE A 98 -19.90 -5.25 -7.62
N LEU A 99 -20.55 -4.29 -8.29
CA LEU A 99 -21.40 -4.61 -9.44
C LEU A 99 -20.63 -5.29 -10.59
N LEU A 100 -19.38 -4.85 -10.82
CA LEU A 100 -18.49 -5.45 -11.84
C LEU A 100 -18.11 -6.91 -11.52
N TRP A 101 -17.99 -7.24 -10.24
CA TRP A 101 -17.67 -8.61 -9.80
C TRP A 101 -18.88 -9.52 -9.79
N ILE A 102 -20.07 -9.01 -9.50
CA ILE A 102 -21.30 -9.77 -9.45
C ILE A 102 -21.86 -10.06 -10.86
N LEU A 103 -21.65 -9.14 -11.82
CA LEU A 103 -22.20 -9.25 -13.18
C LEU A 103 -21.81 -10.57 -13.89
N PRO A 104 -20.53 -11.00 -13.91
CA PRO A 104 -20.17 -12.27 -14.56
C PRO A 104 -20.78 -13.49 -13.84
N LEU A 105 -20.97 -13.45 -12.54
CA LEU A 105 -21.61 -14.53 -11.79
C LEU A 105 -23.08 -14.65 -12.16
N ILE A 106 -23.81 -13.53 -12.26
CA ILE A 106 -25.21 -13.53 -12.69
C ILE A 106 -25.34 -14.07 -14.10
N LEU A 107 -24.48 -13.63 -15.03
CA LEU A 107 -24.49 -14.13 -16.41
C LEU A 107 -24.19 -15.63 -16.48
N PHE A 108 -23.28 -16.13 -15.67
CA PHE A 108 -22.93 -17.55 -15.62
C PHE A 108 -24.09 -18.41 -15.11
N ILE A 109 -24.76 -17.96 -14.02
CA ILE A 109 -25.93 -18.65 -13.46
C ILE A 109 -27.09 -18.63 -14.45
N PHE A 110 -27.38 -17.47 -15.04
CA PHE A 110 -28.48 -17.33 -16.00
C PHE A 110 -28.24 -18.15 -17.26
N GLY A 111 -27.02 -18.10 -17.82
CA GLY A 111 -26.62 -18.92 -18.97
C GLY A 111 -26.68 -20.41 -18.67
N GLY A 112 -26.23 -20.85 -17.51
CA GLY A 112 -26.31 -22.24 -17.05
C GLY A 112 -27.75 -22.75 -16.92
N LEU A 113 -28.63 -21.91 -16.35
CA LEU A 113 -30.07 -22.26 -16.24
C LEU A 113 -30.74 -22.39 -17.61
N LEU A 114 -30.41 -21.51 -18.56
CA LEU A 114 -30.96 -21.60 -19.93
C LEU A 114 -30.50 -22.89 -20.66
N ILE A 115 -29.24 -23.25 -20.54
CA ILE A 115 -28.67 -24.46 -21.11
C ILE A 115 -29.30 -25.68 -20.45
N TYR A 116 -29.40 -25.71 -19.13
CA TYR A 116 -30.03 -26.81 -18.39
C TYR A 116 -31.48 -27.01 -18.81
N LYS A 117 -32.27 -25.93 -18.86
CA LYS A 117 -33.68 -25.99 -19.31
C LYS A 117 -33.80 -26.52 -20.75
N LYS A 118 -32.94 -26.05 -21.66
CA LYS A 118 -32.96 -26.50 -23.07
C LYS A 118 -32.52 -27.95 -23.22
N ALA A 119 -31.53 -28.40 -22.45
CA ALA A 119 -31.10 -29.79 -22.46
C ALA A 119 -32.18 -30.72 -21.91
N PHE A 120 -32.86 -30.33 -20.81
CA PHE A 120 -33.92 -31.15 -20.20
C PHE A 120 -35.14 -31.31 -21.10
N ILE A 121 -35.58 -30.26 -21.82
CA ILE A 121 -36.70 -30.30 -22.76
C ILE A 121 -36.39 -31.18 -23.99
N ARG A 122 -35.14 -31.42 -24.31
CA ARG A 122 -34.73 -32.19 -25.50
C ARG A 122 -34.68 -33.70 -25.23
N TYR A 123 -34.75 -34.11 -23.97
CA TYR A 123 -34.72 -35.52 -23.57
C TYR A 123 -36.13 -36.12 -23.27
N GLU A 124 -37.20 -35.31 -23.31
CA GLU A 124 -38.60 -35.74 -23.32
C GLU A 124 -39.13 -35.79 -24.75
#